data_19277d5888212da47b5f6a191b797a96
#
_entry.id   19277d5888212da47b5f6a191b797a96
#
_cell.length_a   1.000
_cell.length_b   1.000
_cell.length_c   1.000
_cell.angle_alpha   90.00
_cell.angle_beta   90.00
_cell.angle_gamma   90.00
#
_symmetry.space_group_name_H-M   'P 1'
#
loop_
_entity.id
_entity.type
_entity.pdbx_description
1 polymer ?
#
loop_
_entity_poly.entity_id
_entity_poly.type
_entity_poly.pdbx_seq_one_letter_code
_entity_poly.pdbx_strand_id
1 'polypeptide(L)'
;MTAPRTKQSKRSRQVLHATAVLALLAASAYFTVELRKDEQAKAPTVQAVTDKPGLRTAGDSLKAGKTWERLNSPARTVLRDAAGKVLATFTDNARTATLTGPSRTFAEPANTKSRVVTESWVRLMPEKWKKGAEKQQWFQDWFKKYYGSEEDDLFAFAFQYVEGAPVKKDDEGVSYAGDASFGPINPVGSEGNDLRLEQSDFFDYLGIPYTFRNGVTRQPQKARYRSIDCSGFMRTIFGYRARYPLAPLDGQGDGLPRTANGIARSKLGSDVLPLKGITPADRPTSIDVLQPGDLVFFKLDQRTGQRLDHVGMYMGHDTDGHLIFVSSREEVNGPTIGDKGGTSRLDGNGYYAATLRSAKRI
;
A
#
# COMPACT_ATOMS: atom_id res chain seq x y z
N MET A 1 84.69 12.62 -6.17
CA MET A 1 84.14 11.65 -5.18
C MET A 1 82.64 11.63 -5.32
N THR A 2 82.14 10.61 -6.03
CA THR A 2 80.72 10.44 -6.31
C THR A 2 80.18 9.38 -5.37
N ALA A 3 79.12 9.72 -4.59
CA ALA A 3 78.46 8.83 -3.67
C ALA A 3 77.54 7.79 -4.41
N PRO A 4 77.44 6.56 -3.92
CA PRO A 4 76.67 5.49 -4.62
C PRO A 4 75.16 5.67 -4.37
N ARG A 5 74.35 5.63 -5.44
CA ARG A 5 72.87 5.51 -5.41
C ARG A 5 72.49 4.10 -4.97
N THR A 6 71.85 3.99 -3.82
CA THR A 6 71.26 2.75 -3.36
C THR A 6 70.02 2.37 -4.23
N LYS A 7 70.09 1.24 -4.91
CA LYS A 7 68.97 0.61 -5.63
C LYS A 7 67.96 0.09 -4.60
N GLN A 8 66.84 0.81 -4.38
CA GLN A 8 65.70 0.27 -3.68
C GLN A 8 65.13 -0.93 -4.47
N SER A 9 65.04 -2.07 -3.82
CA SER A 9 64.64 -3.36 -4.41
C SER A 9 63.20 -3.32 -4.93
N LYS A 10 62.99 -3.81 -6.16
CA LYS A 10 61.67 -3.99 -6.77
C LYS A 10 60.72 -4.82 -5.92
N ARG A 11 61.22 -5.67 -5.04
CA ARG A 11 60.46 -6.51 -4.10
C ARG A 11 59.68 -5.72 -3.07
N SER A 12 60.23 -4.62 -2.51
CA SER A 12 59.55 -3.82 -1.49
C SER A 12 58.35 -3.06 -2.07
N ARG A 13 58.39 -2.64 -3.35
CA ARG A 13 57.24 -1.99 -4.04
C ARG A 13 56.14 -2.97 -4.32
N GLN A 14 56.46 -4.21 -4.72
CA GLN A 14 55.43 -5.23 -4.96
C GLN A 14 54.69 -5.68 -3.70
N VAL A 15 55.38 -5.76 -2.56
CA VAL A 15 54.78 -6.07 -1.26
C VAL A 15 53.85 -4.92 -0.80
N LEU A 16 54.28 -3.68 -1.00
CA LEU A 16 53.46 -2.48 -0.62
C LEU A 16 52.16 -2.42 -1.45
N HIS A 17 52.22 -2.75 -2.76
CA HIS A 17 51.05 -2.77 -3.62
C HIS A 17 50.09 -3.91 -3.27
N ALA A 18 50.64 -5.11 -2.98
CA ALA A 18 49.82 -6.25 -2.55
C ALA A 18 49.09 -6.00 -1.23
N THR A 19 49.75 -5.35 -0.26
CA THR A 19 49.13 -4.99 1.04
C THR A 19 48.05 -3.92 0.87
N ALA A 20 48.28 -2.92 0.00
CA ALA A 20 47.28 -1.89 -0.29
C ALA A 20 46.05 -2.45 -0.98
N VAL A 21 46.19 -3.37 -1.93
CA VAL A 21 45.08 -4.06 -2.61
C VAL A 21 44.27 -4.92 -1.66
N LEU A 22 44.95 -5.67 -0.76
CA LEU A 22 44.27 -6.46 0.26
C LEU A 22 43.52 -5.61 1.28
N ALA A 23 44.07 -4.46 1.68
CA ALA A 23 43.39 -3.52 2.56
C ALA A 23 42.16 -2.89 1.91
N LEU A 24 42.23 -2.54 0.61
CA LEU A 24 41.08 -2.03 -0.16
C LEU A 24 39.99 -3.08 -0.36
N LEU A 25 40.36 -4.34 -0.60
CA LEU A 25 39.41 -5.44 -0.70
C LEU A 25 38.74 -5.74 0.64
N ALA A 26 39.48 -5.70 1.76
CA ALA A 26 38.93 -5.87 3.10
C ALA A 26 38.00 -4.71 3.49
N ALA A 27 38.36 -3.46 3.16
CA ALA A 27 37.50 -2.31 3.37
C ALA A 27 36.24 -2.37 2.52
N SER A 28 36.36 -2.77 1.24
CA SER A 28 35.22 -2.97 0.34
C SER A 28 34.26 -4.05 0.86
N ALA A 29 34.79 -5.18 1.34
CA ALA A 29 34.00 -6.25 1.92
C ALA A 29 33.31 -5.79 3.23
N TYR A 30 34.00 -5.06 4.08
CA TYR A 30 33.45 -4.49 5.31
C TYR A 30 32.31 -3.50 5.00
N PHE A 31 32.52 -2.55 4.10
CA PHE A 31 31.47 -1.61 3.69
C PHE A 31 30.28 -2.31 3.03
N THR A 32 30.51 -3.37 2.25
CA THR A 32 29.42 -4.15 1.65
C THR A 32 28.60 -4.89 2.71
N VAL A 33 29.24 -5.41 3.77
CA VAL A 33 28.56 -6.09 4.88
C VAL A 33 27.79 -5.08 5.74
N GLU A 34 28.37 -3.90 6.02
CA GLU A 34 27.67 -2.85 6.76
C GLU A 34 26.48 -2.26 5.96
N LEU A 35 26.67 -1.98 4.66
CA LEU A 35 25.57 -1.56 3.78
C LEU A 35 24.43 -2.59 3.73
N ARG A 36 24.76 -3.89 3.67
CA ARG A 36 23.73 -4.97 3.72
C ARG A 36 23.03 -5.05 5.06
N LYS A 37 23.72 -4.80 6.18
CA LYS A 37 23.10 -4.71 7.50
C LYS A 37 22.17 -3.52 7.61
N ASP A 38 22.57 -2.36 7.09
CA ASP A 38 21.74 -1.16 7.05
C ASP A 38 20.53 -1.33 6.12
N GLU A 39 20.69 -2.02 4.98
CA GLU A 39 19.58 -2.37 4.09
C GLU A 39 18.61 -3.35 4.75
N GLN A 40 19.10 -4.36 5.48
CA GLN A 40 18.25 -5.28 6.23
C GLN A 40 17.54 -4.62 7.40
N ALA A 41 18.18 -3.65 8.07
CA ALA A 41 17.55 -2.85 9.13
C ALA A 41 16.48 -1.87 8.61
N LYS A 42 16.54 -1.53 7.32
CA LYS A 42 15.59 -0.63 6.64
C LYS A 42 14.46 -1.36 5.92
N ALA A 43 14.52 -2.69 5.83
CA ALA A 43 13.47 -3.45 5.16
C ALA A 43 12.13 -3.29 5.88
N PRO A 44 11.01 -3.07 5.14
CA PRO A 44 9.69 -3.01 5.73
C PRO A 44 9.36 -4.35 6.40
N THR A 45 8.86 -4.28 7.63
CA THR A 45 8.59 -5.47 8.41
C THR A 45 7.10 -5.80 8.37
N VAL A 46 6.77 -6.94 7.78
CA VAL A 46 5.49 -7.62 8.02
C VAL A 46 5.79 -8.79 8.95
N GLN A 47 5.52 -8.62 10.23
CA GLN A 47 5.67 -9.71 11.20
C GLN A 47 4.28 -10.26 11.53
N ALA A 48 4.03 -11.51 11.13
CA ALA A 48 2.92 -12.27 11.69
C ALA A 48 3.32 -12.73 13.09
N VAL A 49 2.76 -12.14 14.13
CA VAL A 49 2.88 -12.65 15.48
C VAL A 49 1.87 -13.80 15.57
N THR A 50 2.35 -15.03 15.39
CA THR A 50 1.55 -16.23 15.61
C THR A 50 1.62 -16.58 17.11
N ASP A 51 0.71 -16.04 17.90
CA ASP A 51 0.24 -16.76 19.06
C ASP A 51 -0.53 -17.95 18.52
N LYS A 52 0.04 -19.14 18.61
CA LYS A 52 -0.60 -20.38 18.18
C LYS A 52 -1.81 -20.71 19.07
N PRO A 53 -3.04 -20.38 18.66
CA PRO A 53 -4.19 -21.20 19.01
C PRO A 53 -4.22 -22.34 17.99
N GLY A 54 -4.40 -23.55 18.46
CA GLY A 54 -4.41 -24.75 17.62
C GLY A 54 -5.25 -24.60 16.37
N LEU A 55 -4.71 -25.09 15.27
CA LEU A 55 -5.30 -25.16 13.94
C LEU A 55 -6.71 -25.75 14.03
N ARG A 56 -7.75 -24.90 14.07
CA ARG A 56 -9.14 -25.32 13.89
C ARG A 56 -9.43 -25.22 12.40
N THR A 57 -9.74 -26.36 11.79
CA THR A 57 -10.17 -26.43 10.40
C THR A 57 -11.37 -25.52 10.18
N ALA A 58 -11.33 -24.67 9.15
CA ALA A 58 -12.31 -23.62 8.85
C ALA A 58 -13.77 -24.14 8.65
N GLY A 59 -13.98 -25.46 8.50
CA GLY A 59 -15.30 -26.06 8.24
C GLY A 59 -16.20 -26.19 9.48
N ASP A 60 -15.66 -26.44 10.67
CA ASP A 60 -16.45 -26.66 11.89
C ASP A 60 -16.76 -25.38 12.67
N SER A 61 -16.09 -24.28 12.33
CA SER A 61 -16.22 -23.00 13.04
C SER A 61 -17.47 -22.18 12.67
N LEU A 62 -18.20 -22.51 11.62
CA LEU A 62 -19.31 -21.68 11.13
C LEU A 62 -20.63 -21.87 11.91
N LYS A 63 -20.80 -22.97 12.69
CA LYS A 63 -22.10 -23.34 13.26
C LYS A 63 -22.27 -23.07 14.76
N ALA A 64 -21.22 -22.94 15.55
CA ALA A 64 -21.34 -22.80 17.01
C ALA A 64 -21.26 -21.36 17.45
N GLY A 65 -22.39 -20.77 17.86
CA GLY A 65 -22.42 -19.47 18.58
C GLY A 65 -22.11 -18.22 17.77
N LYS A 66 -22.17 -18.30 16.43
CA LYS A 66 -21.98 -17.11 15.56
C LYS A 66 -23.31 -16.52 15.12
N THR A 67 -23.39 -15.19 15.13
CA THR A 67 -24.61 -14.44 14.76
C THR A 67 -24.32 -13.44 13.67
N TRP A 68 -25.26 -13.33 12.72
CA TRP A 68 -25.24 -12.30 11.70
C TRP A 68 -26.13 -11.14 12.16
N GLU A 69 -25.55 -9.94 12.17
CA GLU A 69 -26.22 -8.71 12.58
C GLU A 69 -26.25 -7.72 11.42
N ARG A 70 -27.37 -7.06 11.22
CA ARG A 70 -27.52 -6.00 10.23
C ARG A 70 -27.37 -4.64 10.90
N LEU A 71 -26.45 -3.82 10.39
CA LEU A 71 -26.19 -2.46 10.84
C LEU A 71 -26.44 -1.46 9.69
N ASN A 72 -26.71 -0.20 10.09
CA ASN A 72 -26.91 0.92 9.17
C ASN A 72 -25.80 1.96 9.38
N SER A 73 -25.68 2.90 8.42
CA SER A 73 -24.76 4.03 8.48
C SER A 73 -23.26 3.65 8.56
N PRO A 74 -22.67 3.01 7.54
CA PRO A 74 -23.27 2.54 6.30
C PRO A 74 -24.01 1.23 6.47
N ALA A 75 -24.89 0.91 5.52
CA ALA A 75 -25.61 -0.35 5.49
C ALA A 75 -24.63 -1.52 5.32
N ARG A 76 -24.54 -2.40 6.34
CA ARG A 76 -23.58 -3.50 6.40
C ARG A 76 -24.09 -4.66 7.22
N THR A 77 -23.52 -5.82 6.96
CA THR A 77 -23.76 -7.04 7.74
C THR A 77 -22.47 -7.40 8.47
N VAL A 78 -22.54 -7.70 9.74
CA VAL A 78 -21.42 -8.16 10.54
C VAL A 78 -21.65 -9.57 11.04
N LEU A 79 -20.58 -10.35 11.10
CA LEU A 79 -20.55 -11.64 11.76
C LEU A 79 -19.92 -11.47 13.13
N ARG A 80 -20.61 -11.92 14.20
CA ARG A 80 -20.07 -11.90 15.56
C ARG A 80 -19.93 -13.30 16.13
N ASP A 81 -19.01 -13.46 17.06
CA ASP A 81 -18.93 -14.64 17.90
C ASP A 81 -19.93 -14.60 19.08
N ALA A 82 -19.92 -15.64 19.90
CA ALA A 82 -20.77 -15.74 21.09
C ALA A 82 -20.49 -14.66 22.16
N ALA A 83 -19.28 -14.08 22.15
CA ALA A 83 -18.90 -12.99 23.05
C ALA A 83 -19.24 -11.60 22.47
N GLY A 84 -19.81 -11.53 21.25
CA GLY A 84 -20.15 -10.30 20.56
C GLY A 84 -18.99 -9.66 19.79
N LYS A 85 -17.79 -10.23 19.78
CA LYS A 85 -16.65 -9.75 18.98
C LYS A 85 -16.98 -9.83 17.50
N VAL A 86 -16.66 -8.77 16.74
CA VAL A 86 -16.83 -8.78 15.28
C VAL A 86 -15.75 -9.67 14.65
N LEU A 87 -16.20 -10.66 13.90
CA LEU A 87 -15.36 -11.61 13.16
C LEU A 87 -15.21 -11.23 11.69
N ALA A 88 -16.22 -10.57 11.13
CA ALA A 88 -16.18 -10.09 9.75
C ALA A 88 -17.18 -8.95 9.53
N THR A 89 -16.87 -8.07 8.60
CA THR A 89 -17.76 -6.96 8.18
C THR A 89 -17.85 -6.91 6.66
N PHE A 90 -19.10 -6.81 6.16
CA PHE A 90 -19.47 -6.77 4.75
C PHE A 90 -20.39 -5.58 4.50
N THR A 91 -19.97 -4.63 3.70
CA THR A 91 -20.74 -3.40 3.43
C THR A 91 -21.46 -3.51 2.10
N ASP A 92 -22.72 -3.08 2.06
CA ASP A 92 -23.53 -3.11 0.85
C ASP A 92 -22.85 -2.37 -0.30
N ASN A 93 -22.97 -2.94 -1.49
CA ASN A 93 -22.37 -2.48 -2.74
C ASN A 93 -20.82 -2.52 -2.79
N ALA A 94 -20.12 -2.83 -1.68
CA ALA A 94 -18.68 -2.99 -1.66
C ALA A 94 -18.27 -4.45 -1.90
N ARG A 95 -17.07 -4.64 -2.44
CA ARG A 95 -16.38 -5.93 -2.53
C ARG A 95 -15.32 -6.09 -1.46
N THR A 96 -14.90 -5.00 -0.83
CA THR A 96 -13.96 -5.04 0.31
C THR A 96 -14.66 -5.61 1.53
N ALA A 97 -14.09 -6.67 2.10
CA ALA A 97 -14.48 -7.27 3.35
C ALA A 97 -13.33 -7.19 4.35
N THR A 98 -13.64 -6.88 5.61
CA THR A 98 -12.68 -6.92 6.71
C THR A 98 -12.96 -8.15 7.55
N LEU A 99 -11.99 -9.06 7.64
CA LEU A 99 -12.05 -10.29 8.43
C LEU A 99 -11.14 -10.15 9.64
N THR A 100 -11.52 -10.74 10.77
CA THR A 100 -10.66 -10.82 11.95
C THR A 100 -9.83 -12.11 11.87
N GLY A 101 -8.52 -11.99 12.03
CA GLY A 101 -7.58 -13.10 11.97
C GLY A 101 -6.42 -12.92 12.96
N PRO A 102 -5.33 -13.67 12.79
CA PRO A 102 -4.13 -13.52 13.61
C PRO A 102 -3.60 -12.09 13.61
N SER A 103 -3.12 -11.63 14.76
CA SER A 103 -2.49 -10.31 14.88
C SER A 103 -1.20 -10.23 14.08
N ARG A 104 -0.98 -9.11 13.42
CA ARG A 104 0.22 -8.84 12.64
C ARG A 104 0.60 -7.36 12.71
N THR A 105 1.86 -7.06 12.43
CA THR A 105 2.41 -5.71 12.51
C THR A 105 2.87 -5.24 11.14
N PHE A 106 2.49 -4.02 10.79
CA PHE A 106 3.02 -3.28 9.65
C PHE A 106 3.86 -2.11 10.17
N ALA A 107 5.10 -2.02 9.74
CA ALA A 107 6.05 -1.01 10.17
C ALA A 107 6.99 -0.62 9.03
N GLU A 108 7.45 0.62 9.05
CA GLU A 108 8.36 1.21 8.09
C GLU A 108 9.44 2.02 8.84
N PRO A 109 10.35 1.32 9.57
CA PRO A 109 11.25 1.93 10.54
C PRO A 109 12.25 2.93 9.93
N ALA A 110 12.49 2.87 8.62
CA ALA A 110 13.31 3.85 7.90
C ALA A 110 12.63 5.24 7.82
N ASN A 111 11.29 5.30 7.82
CA ASN A 111 10.52 6.50 7.54
C ASN A 111 9.69 6.99 8.72
N THR A 112 9.34 6.12 9.67
CA THR A 112 8.50 6.49 10.81
C THR A 112 8.67 5.54 12.01
N LYS A 113 8.28 6.02 13.18
CA LYS A 113 8.12 5.18 14.39
C LYS A 113 6.72 4.55 14.47
N SER A 114 5.76 5.01 13.67
CA SER A 114 4.39 4.48 13.64
C SER A 114 4.39 2.99 13.27
N ARG A 115 3.62 2.21 14.01
CA ARG A 115 3.46 0.76 13.82
C ARG A 115 2.00 0.43 13.90
N VAL A 116 1.44 -0.17 12.87
CA VAL A 116 0.05 -0.63 12.85
C VAL A 116 0.03 -2.10 13.27
N VAL A 117 -0.49 -2.36 14.47
CA VAL A 117 -0.74 -3.72 14.97
C VAL A 117 -2.22 -4.02 14.78
N THR A 118 -2.53 -5.04 14.00
CA THR A 118 -3.92 -5.28 13.59
C THR A 118 -4.28 -6.76 13.47
N GLU A 119 -5.50 -7.10 13.85
CA GLU A 119 -6.15 -8.37 13.54
C GLU A 119 -7.00 -8.29 12.26
N SER A 120 -7.03 -7.15 11.60
CA SER A 120 -7.81 -6.95 10.37
C SER A 120 -7.11 -7.53 9.16
N TRP A 121 -7.82 -8.39 8.43
CA TRP A 121 -7.45 -8.97 7.15
C TRP A 121 -8.42 -8.47 6.10
N VAL A 122 -7.92 -7.63 5.17
CA VAL A 122 -8.75 -6.92 4.21
C VAL A 122 -8.68 -7.59 2.85
N ARG A 123 -9.81 -8.15 2.39
CA ARG A 123 -9.86 -8.94 1.16
C ARG A 123 -10.98 -8.50 0.24
N LEU A 124 -10.84 -8.77 -1.05
CA LEU A 124 -11.90 -8.54 -2.02
C LEU A 124 -12.76 -9.80 -2.22
N MET A 125 -14.06 -9.61 -2.12
CA MET A 125 -15.04 -10.61 -2.53
C MET A 125 -15.16 -10.67 -4.07
N PRO A 126 -15.54 -11.80 -4.66
CA PRO A 126 -15.77 -11.91 -6.10
C PRO A 126 -16.93 -11.04 -6.58
N GLU A 127 -17.93 -10.81 -5.71
CA GLU A 127 -19.12 -9.99 -5.99
C GLU A 127 -19.31 -8.90 -4.95
N LYS A 128 -20.14 -7.91 -5.29
CA LYS A 128 -20.56 -6.84 -4.36
C LYS A 128 -21.48 -7.44 -3.29
N TRP A 129 -21.25 -7.06 -2.05
CA TRP A 129 -22.11 -7.46 -0.94
C TRP A 129 -23.53 -6.91 -1.09
N LYS A 130 -24.50 -7.73 -0.78
CA LYS A 130 -25.92 -7.38 -0.62
C LYS A 130 -26.46 -8.12 0.60
N LYS A 131 -27.45 -7.55 1.28
CA LYS A 131 -28.15 -8.24 2.37
C LYS A 131 -28.60 -9.62 1.91
N GLY A 132 -28.25 -10.65 2.67
CA GLY A 132 -28.58 -12.05 2.33
C GLY A 132 -27.54 -12.78 1.51
N ALA A 133 -26.45 -12.12 1.11
CA ALA A 133 -25.37 -12.75 0.35
C ALA A 133 -24.63 -13.84 1.14
N GLU A 134 -24.72 -13.82 2.46
CA GLU A 134 -24.17 -14.87 3.33
C GLU A 134 -24.75 -16.27 3.05
N LYS A 135 -25.90 -16.34 2.38
CA LYS A 135 -26.57 -17.58 1.99
C LYS A 135 -26.20 -18.07 0.57
N GLN A 136 -25.48 -17.24 -0.19
CA GLN A 136 -25.11 -17.55 -1.57
C GLN A 136 -23.84 -18.42 -1.63
N GLN A 137 -23.80 -19.35 -2.58
CA GLN A 137 -22.70 -20.32 -2.72
C GLN A 137 -21.35 -19.63 -2.92
N TRP A 138 -21.28 -18.61 -3.81
CA TRP A 138 -20.05 -17.87 -4.07
C TRP A 138 -19.44 -17.28 -2.79
N PHE A 139 -20.32 -16.77 -1.89
CA PHE A 139 -19.86 -16.21 -0.62
C PHE A 139 -19.36 -17.31 0.33
N GLN A 140 -20.09 -18.41 0.44
CA GLN A 140 -19.70 -19.51 1.32
C GLN A 140 -18.34 -20.09 0.91
N ASP A 141 -18.11 -20.27 -0.41
CA ASP A 141 -16.84 -20.75 -0.93
C ASP A 141 -15.70 -19.76 -0.67
N TRP A 142 -15.95 -18.46 -0.94
CA TRP A 142 -15.00 -17.39 -0.68
C TRP A 142 -14.68 -17.28 0.82
N PHE A 143 -15.70 -17.29 1.67
CA PHE A 143 -15.54 -17.17 3.12
C PHE A 143 -14.79 -18.37 3.71
N LYS A 144 -15.10 -19.57 3.26
CA LYS A 144 -14.39 -20.79 3.65
C LYS A 144 -12.91 -20.72 3.27
N LYS A 145 -12.58 -20.16 2.09
CA LYS A 145 -11.20 -20.00 1.64
C LYS A 145 -10.43 -19.00 2.48
N TYR A 146 -11.03 -17.86 2.80
CA TYR A 146 -10.29 -16.71 3.32
C TYR A 146 -10.45 -16.44 4.82
N TYR A 147 -11.50 -16.97 5.47
CA TYR A 147 -11.66 -16.80 6.90
C TYR A 147 -10.59 -17.60 7.66
N GLY A 148 -9.70 -16.88 8.41
CA GLY A 148 -8.55 -17.47 9.08
C GLY A 148 -7.35 -17.77 8.17
N SER A 149 -7.42 -17.40 6.88
CA SER A 149 -6.28 -17.54 5.97
C SER A 149 -5.25 -16.44 6.20
N GLU A 150 -3.97 -16.82 6.21
CA GLU A 150 -2.81 -15.92 6.30
C GLU A 150 -2.20 -15.59 4.92
N GLU A 151 -2.87 -15.95 3.81
CA GLU A 151 -2.45 -15.50 2.48
C GLU A 151 -2.39 -13.98 2.41
N ASP A 152 -1.49 -13.43 1.57
CA ASP A 152 -1.39 -11.99 1.33
C ASP A 152 -2.74 -11.35 1.05
N ASP A 153 -3.07 -10.29 1.76
CA ASP A 153 -4.26 -9.46 1.61
C ASP A 153 -3.89 -8.07 1.08
N LEU A 154 -4.86 -7.12 1.04
CA LEU A 154 -4.60 -5.77 0.53
C LEU A 154 -3.47 -5.05 1.29
N PHE A 155 -3.35 -5.27 2.61
CA PHE A 155 -2.30 -4.67 3.41
C PHE A 155 -0.93 -5.29 3.13
N ALA A 156 -0.86 -6.60 3.04
CA ALA A 156 0.36 -7.30 2.65
C ALA A 156 0.80 -6.89 1.25
N PHE A 157 -0.14 -6.75 0.30
CA PHE A 157 0.16 -6.23 -1.02
C PHE A 157 0.72 -4.81 -0.97
N ALA A 158 0.15 -3.92 -0.15
CA ALA A 158 0.63 -2.54 -0.03
C ALA A 158 2.10 -2.48 0.42
N PHE A 159 2.45 -3.27 1.42
CA PHE A 159 3.81 -3.30 1.98
C PHE A 159 4.85 -3.96 1.08
N GLN A 160 4.43 -4.60 -0.01
CA GLN A 160 5.36 -5.10 -1.02
C GLN A 160 5.87 -4.01 -1.98
N TYR A 161 5.48 -2.75 -1.80
CA TYR A 161 5.90 -1.62 -2.64
C TYR A 161 6.53 -0.46 -1.88
N VAL A 162 6.58 -0.50 -0.54
CA VAL A 162 7.23 0.54 0.27
C VAL A 162 8.76 0.50 0.08
N GLU A 163 9.45 1.56 0.50
CA GLU A 163 10.90 1.67 0.39
C GLU A 163 11.62 0.43 0.96
N GLY A 164 12.56 -0.13 0.20
CA GLY A 164 13.33 -1.31 0.58
C GLY A 164 12.57 -2.64 0.48
N ALA A 165 11.34 -2.66 -0.04
CA ALA A 165 10.62 -3.92 -0.27
C ALA A 165 11.36 -4.80 -1.29
N PRO A 166 11.56 -6.11 -1.00
CA PRO A 166 12.28 -7.00 -1.88
C PRO A 166 11.56 -7.21 -3.21
N VAL A 167 12.33 -7.25 -4.30
CA VAL A 167 11.78 -7.51 -5.63
C VAL A 167 11.27 -8.94 -5.71
N LYS A 168 10.01 -9.11 -6.15
CA LYS A 168 9.41 -10.39 -6.49
C LYS A 168 9.13 -10.44 -7.99
N LYS A 169 9.43 -11.58 -8.62
CA LYS A 169 9.20 -11.81 -10.04
C LYS A 169 8.24 -12.97 -10.24
N ASP A 170 7.47 -12.91 -11.33
CA ASP A 170 6.68 -14.04 -11.80
C ASP A 170 7.54 -14.99 -12.67
N ASP A 171 6.92 -16.03 -13.19
CA ASP A 171 7.58 -17.07 -14.01
C ASP A 171 8.08 -16.51 -15.36
N GLU A 172 7.53 -15.39 -15.83
CA GLU A 172 7.97 -14.68 -17.05
C GLU A 172 9.08 -13.66 -16.73
N GLY A 173 9.50 -13.53 -15.48
CA GLY A 173 10.56 -12.63 -15.03
C GLY A 173 10.11 -11.18 -14.82
N VAL A 174 8.83 -10.89 -14.91
CA VAL A 174 8.27 -9.55 -14.65
C VAL A 174 8.32 -9.25 -13.15
N SER A 175 8.93 -8.12 -12.80
CA SER A 175 8.99 -7.66 -11.41
C SER A 175 7.63 -7.11 -10.97
N TYR A 176 6.79 -7.97 -10.39
CA TYR A 176 5.41 -7.63 -10.00
C TYR A 176 5.29 -6.98 -8.62
N ALA A 177 6.34 -7.02 -7.80
CA ALA A 177 6.42 -6.36 -6.51
C ALA A 177 7.87 -5.95 -6.20
N GLY A 178 8.06 -5.12 -5.18
CA GLY A 178 9.31 -4.56 -4.73
C GLY A 178 9.21 -3.04 -4.61
N ASP A 179 10.22 -2.41 -4.03
CA ASP A 179 10.32 -0.96 -3.86
C ASP A 179 9.84 -0.19 -5.10
N ALA A 180 8.95 0.78 -4.89
CA ALA A 180 8.35 1.57 -5.95
C ALA A 180 8.57 3.06 -5.72
N SER A 181 8.99 3.79 -6.76
CA SER A 181 9.00 5.25 -6.74
C SER A 181 7.62 5.84 -7.04
N PHE A 182 7.40 7.11 -6.71
CA PHE A 182 6.18 7.84 -7.09
C PHE A 182 6.16 8.16 -8.59
N GLY A 183 7.27 8.68 -9.09
CA GLY A 183 7.45 9.04 -10.48
C GLY A 183 8.80 9.71 -10.72
N PRO A 184 9.19 9.92 -12.00
CA PRO A 184 10.41 10.63 -12.33
C PRO A 184 10.32 12.10 -11.94
N ILE A 185 11.46 12.73 -11.68
CA ILE A 185 11.55 14.19 -11.47
C ILE A 185 11.07 14.89 -12.74
N ASN A 186 10.24 15.93 -12.58
CA ASN A 186 9.80 16.75 -13.69
C ASN A 186 10.99 17.59 -14.24
N PRO A 187 11.43 17.36 -15.48
CA PRO A 187 12.56 18.07 -16.06
C PRO A 187 12.28 19.57 -16.31
N VAL A 188 11.00 19.95 -16.31
CA VAL A 188 10.55 21.34 -16.48
C VAL A 188 10.21 21.94 -15.12
N GLY A 189 11.02 21.64 -14.11
CA GLY A 189 10.81 22.13 -12.73
C GLY A 189 10.52 23.62 -12.73
N SER A 190 9.29 24.00 -12.40
CA SER A 190 8.92 25.38 -12.12
C SER A 190 9.45 25.74 -10.75
N GLU A 191 10.41 26.66 -10.70
CA GLU A 191 10.77 27.42 -9.50
C GLU A 191 11.20 26.59 -8.26
N GLY A 192 12.24 25.77 -8.41
CA GLY A 192 12.98 25.22 -7.27
C GLY A 192 12.28 24.10 -6.49
N ASN A 193 11.13 23.61 -6.95
CA ASN A 193 10.48 22.44 -6.43
C ASN A 193 10.70 21.26 -7.38
N ASP A 194 11.43 20.27 -6.94
CA ASP A 194 11.61 18.98 -7.63
C ASP A 194 10.32 18.17 -7.61
N LEU A 195 9.25 18.70 -8.21
CA LEU A 195 7.98 18.01 -8.33
C LEU A 195 8.14 16.78 -9.21
N ARG A 196 7.65 15.66 -8.75
CA ARG A 196 7.64 14.44 -9.53
C ARG A 196 6.46 14.39 -10.47
N LEU A 197 6.65 13.75 -11.63
CA LEU A 197 5.57 13.56 -12.58
C LEU A 197 4.57 12.52 -12.04
N GLU A 198 3.34 12.97 -11.84
CA GLU A 198 2.20 12.09 -11.61
C GLU A 198 1.86 11.26 -12.86
N GLN A 199 0.80 10.45 -12.78
CA GLN A 199 0.25 9.58 -13.81
C GLN A 199 1.01 8.25 -14.03
N SER A 200 1.88 7.84 -13.09
CA SER A 200 2.47 6.50 -13.10
C SER A 200 1.45 5.47 -12.60
N ASP A 201 1.13 4.48 -13.42
CA ASP A 201 0.15 3.42 -13.12
C ASP A 201 0.85 2.06 -12.97
N PHE A 202 0.13 1.03 -12.54
CA PHE A 202 0.67 -0.31 -12.33
C PHE A 202 1.39 -0.89 -13.56
N PHE A 203 0.93 -0.61 -14.79
CA PHE A 203 1.60 -1.09 -16.01
C PHE A 203 2.93 -0.35 -16.27
N ASP A 204 3.07 0.91 -15.84
CA ASP A 204 4.35 1.62 -15.84
C ASP A 204 5.34 0.96 -14.86
N TYR A 205 4.86 0.65 -13.64
CA TYR A 205 5.64 -0.07 -12.64
C TYR A 205 6.15 -1.41 -13.16
N LEU A 206 5.27 -2.19 -13.80
CA LEU A 206 5.59 -3.50 -14.36
C LEU A 206 6.52 -3.42 -15.59
N GLY A 207 6.47 -2.32 -16.34
CA GLY A 207 7.20 -2.14 -17.60
C GLY A 207 6.64 -2.98 -18.76
N ILE A 208 5.38 -3.42 -18.67
CA ILE A 208 4.72 -4.24 -19.71
C ILE A 208 3.38 -3.63 -20.13
N PRO A 209 2.92 -3.86 -21.36
CA PRO A 209 1.60 -3.44 -21.82
C PRO A 209 0.50 -4.09 -21.00
N TYR A 210 -0.62 -3.38 -20.82
CA TYR A 210 -1.81 -3.93 -20.20
C TYR A 210 -3.05 -3.66 -21.03
N THR A 211 -3.82 -4.73 -21.32
CA THR A 211 -5.09 -4.66 -22.03
C THR A 211 -6.24 -4.74 -21.03
N PHE A 212 -7.01 -3.68 -20.94
CA PHE A 212 -8.19 -3.58 -20.08
C PHE A 212 -9.35 -4.42 -20.63
N ARG A 213 -10.35 -4.72 -19.78
CA ARG A 213 -11.51 -5.54 -20.17
C ARG A 213 -12.31 -5.00 -21.35
N ASN A 214 -12.28 -3.70 -21.58
CA ASN A 214 -12.92 -3.05 -22.74
C ASN A 214 -12.07 -3.07 -24.02
N GLY A 215 -10.95 -3.82 -24.04
CA GLY A 215 -10.06 -3.95 -25.19
C GLY A 215 -9.04 -2.83 -25.35
N VAL A 216 -9.09 -1.77 -24.55
CA VAL A 216 -8.09 -0.69 -24.59
C VAL A 216 -6.78 -1.20 -24.04
N THR A 217 -5.68 -1.04 -24.81
CA THR A 217 -4.33 -1.35 -24.40
C THR A 217 -3.57 -0.08 -24.05
N ARG A 218 -2.88 -0.07 -22.91
CA ARG A 218 -1.94 0.97 -22.49
C ARG A 218 -0.52 0.44 -22.53
N GLN A 219 0.38 1.26 -23.07
CA GLN A 219 1.81 0.96 -23.10
C GLN A 219 2.49 1.62 -21.87
N PRO A 220 3.46 0.93 -21.23
CA PRO A 220 4.24 1.52 -20.17
C PRO A 220 5.17 2.61 -20.72
N GLN A 221 5.38 3.65 -19.92
CA GLN A 221 6.37 4.69 -20.23
C GLN A 221 7.70 4.31 -19.58
N LYS A 222 8.75 4.16 -20.39
CA LYS A 222 10.09 3.74 -19.91
C LYS A 222 10.61 4.63 -18.77
N ALA A 223 10.37 5.93 -18.83
CA ALA A 223 10.78 6.88 -17.79
C ALA A 223 10.04 6.68 -16.46
N ARG A 224 8.92 5.95 -16.45
CA ARG A 224 8.08 5.65 -15.28
C ARG A 224 8.24 4.21 -14.79
N TYR A 225 9.21 3.47 -15.33
CA TYR A 225 9.46 2.10 -14.87
C TYR A 225 9.70 2.07 -13.36
N ARG A 226 9.04 1.15 -12.66
CA ARG A 226 9.04 1.02 -11.20
C ARG A 226 8.40 2.20 -10.46
N SER A 227 7.57 3.00 -11.15
CA SER A 227 6.86 4.12 -10.54
C SER A 227 5.36 3.86 -10.46
N ILE A 228 4.75 4.31 -9.37
CA ILE A 228 3.29 4.31 -9.15
C ILE A 228 2.91 5.57 -8.36
N ASP A 229 2.00 6.41 -8.90
CA ASP A 229 1.45 7.55 -8.18
C ASP A 229 0.41 7.10 -7.10
N CYS A 230 -0.23 8.03 -6.42
CA CYS A 230 -1.18 7.71 -5.35
C CYS A 230 -2.35 6.82 -5.82
N SER A 231 -2.98 7.15 -6.93
CA SER A 231 -4.08 6.37 -7.50
C SER A 231 -3.59 5.12 -8.23
N GLY A 232 -2.43 5.17 -8.87
CA GLY A 232 -1.74 4.02 -9.45
C GLY A 232 -1.42 2.97 -8.39
N PHE A 233 -1.04 3.40 -7.18
CA PHE A 233 -0.81 2.51 -6.05
C PHE A 233 -2.09 1.78 -5.60
N MET A 234 -3.21 2.49 -5.47
CA MET A 234 -4.50 1.85 -5.17
C MET A 234 -4.91 0.88 -6.29
N ARG A 235 -4.70 1.26 -7.55
CA ARG A 235 -4.97 0.40 -8.71
C ARG A 235 -4.05 -0.82 -8.77
N THR A 236 -2.81 -0.68 -8.32
CA THR A 236 -1.90 -1.82 -8.14
C THR A 236 -2.45 -2.79 -7.09
N ILE A 237 -2.79 -2.33 -5.90
CA ILE A 237 -3.24 -3.17 -4.79
C ILE A 237 -4.59 -3.82 -5.10
N PHE A 238 -5.61 -3.02 -5.35
CA PHE A 238 -6.97 -3.49 -5.56
C PHE A 238 -7.16 -4.17 -6.92
N GLY A 239 -6.55 -3.58 -7.96
CA GLY A 239 -6.74 -4.00 -9.35
C GLY A 239 -5.82 -5.13 -9.76
N TYR A 240 -4.54 -4.81 -9.98
CA TYR A 240 -3.57 -5.77 -10.50
C TYR A 240 -3.37 -6.98 -9.55
N ARG A 241 -3.16 -6.72 -8.24
CA ARG A 241 -2.90 -7.77 -7.24
C ARG A 241 -4.19 -8.48 -6.80
N ALA A 242 -5.21 -7.75 -6.39
CA ALA A 242 -6.45 -8.34 -5.85
C ALA A 242 -7.56 -8.55 -6.91
N ARG A 243 -7.27 -8.29 -8.19
CA ARG A 243 -8.16 -8.59 -9.33
C ARG A 243 -9.50 -7.83 -9.33
N TYR A 244 -9.54 -6.63 -8.75
CA TYR A 244 -10.66 -5.73 -9.00
C TYR A 244 -10.61 -5.23 -10.46
N PRO A 245 -11.74 -5.13 -11.18
CA PRO A 245 -11.76 -4.57 -12.53
C PRO A 245 -11.15 -3.17 -12.57
N LEU A 246 -10.36 -2.88 -13.60
CA LEU A 246 -9.71 -1.60 -13.82
C LEU A 246 -10.25 -0.92 -15.07
N ALA A 247 -10.53 0.37 -14.97
CA ALA A 247 -10.87 1.21 -16.12
C ALA A 247 -9.59 1.85 -16.71
N PRO A 248 -9.49 2.04 -18.04
CA PRO A 248 -8.32 2.67 -18.65
C PRO A 248 -8.19 4.17 -18.33
N LEU A 249 -9.31 4.84 -18.08
CA LEU A 249 -9.41 6.25 -17.68
C LEU A 249 -10.64 6.45 -16.78
N ASP A 250 -10.79 7.65 -16.23
CA ASP A 250 -12.00 8.05 -15.53
C ASP A 250 -13.21 8.02 -16.45
N GLY A 251 -14.33 7.45 -15.98
CA GLY A 251 -15.58 7.36 -16.76
C GLY A 251 -15.57 6.36 -17.93
N GLN A 252 -14.52 5.57 -18.10
CA GLN A 252 -14.43 4.57 -19.16
C GLN A 252 -14.55 3.13 -18.61
N GLY A 253 -15.76 2.60 -18.59
CA GLY A 253 -16.04 1.22 -18.15
C GLY A 253 -16.34 1.09 -16.67
N ASP A 254 -16.56 -0.16 -16.21
CA ASP A 254 -17.06 -0.49 -14.87
C ASP A 254 -15.94 -0.75 -13.84
N GLY A 255 -14.69 -0.49 -14.21
CA GLY A 255 -13.54 -0.73 -13.35
C GLY A 255 -13.17 0.46 -12.47
N LEU A 256 -12.17 0.24 -11.61
CA LEU A 256 -11.59 1.29 -10.77
C LEU A 256 -10.98 2.38 -11.66
N PRO A 257 -11.46 3.64 -11.55
CA PRO A 257 -11.00 4.76 -12.37
C PRO A 257 -9.50 5.05 -12.21
N ARG A 258 -8.94 5.84 -13.15
CA ARG A 258 -7.50 6.11 -13.18
C ARG A 258 -7.05 7.07 -12.08
N THR A 259 -7.84 8.08 -11.75
CA THR A 259 -7.42 9.16 -10.85
C THR A 259 -8.09 9.08 -9.48
N ALA A 260 -7.49 9.69 -8.47
CA ALA A 260 -8.09 9.86 -7.14
C ALA A 260 -9.49 10.48 -7.23
N ASN A 261 -9.63 11.53 -8.02
CA ASN A 261 -10.92 12.19 -8.27
C ASN A 261 -11.94 11.26 -8.93
N GLY A 262 -11.50 10.50 -9.93
CA GLY A 262 -12.36 9.53 -10.62
C GLY A 262 -12.86 8.45 -9.69
N ILE A 263 -11.97 7.89 -8.85
CA ILE A 263 -12.34 6.87 -7.85
C ILE A 263 -13.34 7.44 -6.84
N ALA A 264 -13.04 8.61 -6.25
CA ALA A 264 -13.89 9.25 -5.25
C ALA A 264 -15.31 9.54 -5.77
N ARG A 265 -15.44 10.00 -7.02
CA ARG A 265 -16.73 10.37 -7.62
C ARG A 265 -17.42 9.23 -8.36
N SER A 266 -16.80 8.06 -8.46
CA SER A 266 -17.41 6.89 -9.09
C SER A 266 -18.60 6.36 -8.30
N LYS A 267 -19.44 5.57 -8.96
CA LYS A 267 -20.55 4.82 -8.33
C LYS A 267 -20.09 3.45 -7.77
N LEU A 268 -18.77 3.23 -7.71
CA LEU A 268 -18.23 1.99 -7.18
C LEU A 268 -18.30 1.98 -5.66
N GLY A 269 -18.61 0.82 -5.09
CA GLY A 269 -18.60 0.62 -3.65
C GLY A 269 -19.66 1.44 -2.91
N SER A 270 -19.33 1.84 -1.69
CA SER A 270 -20.18 2.62 -0.78
C SER A 270 -19.43 3.85 -0.26
N ASP A 271 -20.05 5.02 -0.34
CA ASP A 271 -19.52 6.25 0.25
C ASP A 271 -19.67 6.18 1.77
N VAL A 272 -18.59 5.88 2.48
CA VAL A 272 -18.60 5.80 3.95
C VAL A 272 -18.45 7.19 4.59
N LEU A 273 -17.72 8.09 3.91
CA LEU A 273 -17.70 9.53 4.19
C LEU A 273 -18.05 10.24 2.86
N PRO A 274 -19.31 10.69 2.69
CA PRO A 274 -19.74 11.34 1.46
C PRO A 274 -18.95 12.63 1.17
N LEU A 275 -18.58 12.85 -0.09
CA LEU A 275 -17.97 14.07 -0.55
C LEU A 275 -19.02 15.23 -0.53
N LYS A 276 -18.90 16.14 0.42
CA LYS A 276 -19.78 17.32 0.55
C LYS A 276 -19.28 18.49 -0.30
N GLY A 277 -17.99 18.68 -0.36
CA GLY A 277 -17.28 19.72 -1.09
C GLY A 277 -15.77 19.56 -0.95
N ILE A 278 -15.02 20.58 -1.36
CA ILE A 278 -13.54 20.53 -1.38
C ILE A 278 -12.87 21.61 -0.55
N THR A 279 -13.67 22.50 0.07
CA THR A 279 -13.14 23.56 0.93
C THR A 279 -12.71 23.02 2.29
N PRO A 280 -11.92 23.74 3.10
CA PRO A 280 -11.59 23.33 4.45
C PRO A 280 -12.82 23.08 5.35
N ALA A 281 -13.92 23.79 5.13
CA ALA A 281 -15.17 23.62 5.87
C ALA A 281 -15.88 22.29 5.56
N ASP A 282 -15.55 21.65 4.44
CA ASP A 282 -16.13 20.37 4.00
C ASP A 282 -15.42 19.16 4.58
N ARG A 283 -14.43 19.36 5.46
CA ARG A 283 -13.77 18.26 6.19
C ARG A 283 -14.83 17.47 6.98
N PRO A 284 -14.80 16.12 6.93
CA PRO A 284 -15.68 15.30 7.76
C PRO A 284 -15.54 15.64 9.26
N THR A 285 -16.64 15.80 9.96
CA THR A 285 -16.65 16.11 11.40
C THR A 285 -16.38 14.89 12.28
N SER A 286 -16.67 13.68 11.79
CA SER A 286 -16.30 12.40 12.38
C SER A 286 -15.82 11.46 11.29
N ILE A 287 -14.85 10.63 11.65
CA ILE A 287 -14.27 9.58 10.81
C ILE A 287 -14.37 8.18 11.45
N ASP A 288 -15.16 8.04 12.51
CA ASP A 288 -15.32 6.80 13.29
C ASP A 288 -15.93 5.65 12.49
N VAL A 289 -16.56 5.97 11.36
CA VAL A 289 -17.17 4.99 10.44
C VAL A 289 -16.13 4.25 9.58
N LEU A 290 -14.90 4.76 9.53
CA LEU A 290 -13.83 4.17 8.73
C LEU A 290 -13.49 2.76 9.23
N GLN A 291 -13.23 1.89 8.28
CA GLN A 291 -12.73 0.53 8.53
C GLN A 291 -11.45 0.29 7.73
N PRO A 292 -10.54 -0.54 8.26
CA PRO A 292 -9.34 -0.94 7.53
C PRO A 292 -9.67 -1.39 6.11
N GLY A 293 -8.97 -0.81 5.12
CA GLY A 293 -9.21 -1.04 3.70
C GLY A 293 -10.06 0.04 2.99
N ASP A 294 -10.62 1.01 3.72
CA ASP A 294 -11.32 2.13 3.10
C ASP A 294 -10.34 3.04 2.36
N LEU A 295 -10.72 3.46 1.15
CA LEU A 295 -10.00 4.49 0.42
C LEU A 295 -10.38 5.87 0.97
N VAL A 296 -9.36 6.67 1.29
CA VAL A 296 -9.50 8.03 1.83
C VAL A 296 -8.97 9.03 0.79
N PHE A 297 -9.74 10.12 0.58
CA PHE A 297 -9.47 11.08 -0.50
C PHE A 297 -9.25 12.47 0.06
N PHE A 298 -8.26 13.16 -0.52
CA PHE A 298 -7.79 14.43 -0.02
C PHE A 298 -7.84 15.52 -1.10
N LYS A 299 -7.91 16.78 -0.64
CA LYS A 299 -7.71 17.99 -1.42
C LYS A 299 -6.45 18.68 -0.95
N LEU A 300 -5.31 18.32 -1.55
CA LEU A 300 -3.99 18.83 -1.18
C LEU A 300 -3.62 20.10 -1.96
N ASP A 301 -3.83 20.11 -3.28
CA ASP A 301 -3.42 21.17 -4.19
C ASP A 301 -4.61 22.01 -4.66
N GLN A 302 -4.65 23.28 -4.26
CA GLN A 302 -5.70 24.22 -4.69
C GLN A 302 -5.71 24.47 -6.21
N ARG A 303 -4.56 24.31 -6.87
CA ARG A 303 -4.44 24.51 -8.34
C ARG A 303 -5.24 23.48 -9.15
N THR A 304 -5.57 22.33 -8.57
CA THR A 304 -6.38 21.29 -9.25
C THR A 304 -7.88 21.63 -9.30
N GLY A 305 -8.29 22.83 -8.88
CA GLY A 305 -9.69 23.30 -8.89
C GLY A 305 -10.59 22.41 -8.05
N GLN A 306 -11.70 21.92 -8.62
CA GLN A 306 -12.70 21.09 -7.92
C GLN A 306 -12.31 19.59 -7.83
N ARG A 307 -11.09 19.22 -8.19
CA ARG A 307 -10.65 17.82 -8.20
C ARG A 307 -10.03 17.45 -6.87
N LEU A 308 -10.30 16.23 -6.39
CA LEU A 308 -9.53 15.57 -5.36
C LEU A 308 -8.25 15.04 -6.00
N ASP A 309 -7.12 15.28 -5.36
CA ASP A 309 -5.80 15.12 -5.97
C ASP A 309 -4.94 14.07 -5.26
N HIS A 310 -5.43 13.47 -4.16
CA HIS A 310 -4.69 12.40 -3.50
C HIS A 310 -5.62 11.32 -2.94
N VAL A 311 -5.10 10.09 -2.85
CA VAL A 311 -5.80 8.93 -2.30
C VAL A 311 -4.83 8.05 -1.54
N GLY A 312 -5.34 7.45 -0.44
CA GLY A 312 -4.66 6.41 0.31
C GLY A 312 -5.63 5.35 0.79
N MET A 313 -5.11 4.31 1.44
CA MET A 313 -5.90 3.25 2.07
C MET A 313 -5.74 3.31 3.59
N TYR A 314 -6.86 3.43 4.30
CA TYR A 314 -6.88 3.42 5.76
C TYR A 314 -6.48 2.04 6.30
N MET A 315 -5.58 2.00 7.27
CA MET A 315 -5.02 0.76 7.82
C MET A 315 -5.51 0.42 9.23
N GLY A 316 -6.11 1.37 9.93
CA GLY A 316 -6.47 1.23 11.34
C GLY A 316 -5.63 2.15 12.22
N HIS A 317 -5.47 1.77 13.50
CA HIS A 317 -4.73 2.54 14.47
C HIS A 317 -3.27 2.08 14.57
N ASP A 318 -2.37 3.02 14.82
CA ASP A 318 -1.01 2.69 15.25
C ASP A 318 -0.97 2.37 16.76
N THR A 319 0.21 2.03 17.26
CA THR A 319 0.42 1.73 18.69
C THR A 319 0.17 2.90 19.64
N ASP A 320 0.14 4.13 19.11
CA ASP A 320 -0.13 5.36 19.85
C ASP A 320 -1.60 5.78 19.74
N GLY A 321 -2.44 5.00 19.02
CA GLY A 321 -3.87 5.21 18.86
C GLY A 321 -4.24 6.16 17.70
N HIS A 322 -3.29 6.58 16.86
CA HIS A 322 -3.56 7.42 15.70
C HIS A 322 -4.09 6.62 14.50
N LEU A 323 -4.99 7.22 13.74
CA LEU A 323 -5.58 6.62 12.54
C LEU A 323 -4.62 6.75 11.36
N ILE A 324 -4.04 5.65 10.93
CA ILE A 324 -2.99 5.59 9.92
C ILE A 324 -3.54 5.17 8.56
N PHE A 325 -3.01 5.77 7.50
CA PHE A 325 -3.23 5.36 6.12
C PHE A 325 -1.90 5.19 5.37
N VAL A 326 -1.92 4.37 4.33
CA VAL A 326 -0.80 4.20 3.39
C VAL A 326 -1.12 4.87 2.07
N SER A 327 -0.17 5.57 1.48
CA SER A 327 -0.30 6.17 0.14
C SER A 327 1.05 6.32 -0.53
N SER A 328 1.08 6.38 -1.86
CA SER A 328 2.28 6.77 -2.61
C SER A 328 2.38 8.30 -2.70
N ARG A 329 3.56 8.87 -2.44
CA ARG A 329 3.80 10.31 -2.27
C ARG A 329 5.06 10.79 -3.00
N GLU A 330 5.07 12.06 -3.38
CA GLU A 330 6.20 12.68 -4.04
C GLU A 330 7.45 12.79 -3.16
N GLU A 331 7.31 13.30 -1.94
CA GLU A 331 8.46 13.62 -1.08
C GLU A 331 9.21 12.39 -0.58
N VAL A 332 8.49 11.34 -0.23
CA VAL A 332 9.13 10.05 0.09
C VAL A 332 9.57 9.35 -1.18
N ASN A 333 9.03 9.78 -2.31
CA ASN A 333 9.20 9.15 -3.60
C ASN A 333 8.66 7.71 -3.64
N GLY A 334 7.45 7.51 -3.14
CA GLY A 334 6.81 6.19 -3.21
C GLY A 334 5.78 5.92 -2.12
N PRO A 335 5.31 4.67 -2.02
CA PRO A 335 4.38 4.24 -0.98
C PRO A 335 4.97 4.30 0.42
N THR A 336 4.19 4.82 1.38
CA THR A 336 4.62 4.94 2.79
C THR A 336 3.45 5.08 3.75
N ILE A 337 3.67 4.71 5.01
CA ILE A 337 2.91 5.13 6.19
C ILE A 337 3.64 6.20 7.00
N GLY A 338 4.75 6.73 6.47
CA GLY A 338 5.69 7.61 7.16
C GLY A 338 5.22 9.05 7.32
N ASP A 339 6.15 9.89 7.79
CA ASP A 339 5.88 11.27 8.18
C ASP A 339 6.43 12.31 7.19
N LYS A 340 7.31 11.92 6.27
CA LYS A 340 7.82 12.80 5.22
C LYS A 340 6.70 13.17 4.23
N GLY A 341 6.65 14.41 3.78
CA GLY A 341 5.57 14.91 2.93
C GLY A 341 4.23 15.05 3.64
N GLY A 342 4.24 15.03 4.98
CA GLY A 342 3.08 15.10 5.84
C GLY A 342 2.81 13.79 6.57
N THR A 343 2.46 13.87 7.83
CA THR A 343 2.18 12.71 8.69
C THR A 343 1.01 11.90 8.15
N SER A 344 1.17 10.56 8.03
CA SER A 344 0.14 9.62 7.56
C SER A 344 -1.03 9.43 8.51
N ARG A 345 -1.54 10.50 9.11
CA ARG A 345 -2.62 10.48 10.11
C ARG A 345 -3.88 11.14 9.58
N LEU A 346 -5.02 10.55 9.89
CA LEU A 346 -6.36 11.08 9.56
C LEU A 346 -6.97 11.87 10.71
N ASP A 347 -6.51 11.65 11.94
CA ASP A 347 -6.87 12.38 13.14
C ASP A 347 -5.99 13.62 13.37
N GLY A 348 -6.44 14.50 14.27
CA GLY A 348 -5.74 15.76 14.55
C GLY A 348 -5.89 16.81 13.45
N ASN A 349 -4.91 17.70 13.33
CA ASN A 349 -4.92 18.85 12.40
C ASN A 349 -3.70 18.87 11.47
N GLY A 350 -3.04 17.73 11.29
CA GLY A 350 -1.92 17.59 10.37
C GLY A 350 -2.34 17.78 8.91
N TYR A 351 -1.36 17.86 8.01
CA TYR A 351 -1.55 18.14 6.59
C TYR A 351 -2.63 17.28 5.93
N TYR A 352 -2.56 15.96 6.07
CA TYR A 352 -3.56 15.05 5.49
C TYR A 352 -4.89 15.08 6.26
N ALA A 353 -4.86 15.14 7.59
CA ALA A 353 -6.07 15.23 8.39
C ALA A 353 -6.92 16.47 8.04
N ALA A 354 -6.27 17.63 7.85
CA ALA A 354 -6.95 18.88 7.50
C ALA A 354 -7.53 18.87 6.07
N THR A 355 -6.95 18.05 5.18
CA THR A 355 -7.29 18.01 3.76
C THR A 355 -8.16 16.82 3.35
N LEU A 356 -8.49 15.93 4.28
CA LEU A 356 -9.45 14.82 4.07
C LEU A 356 -10.83 15.37 3.67
N ARG A 357 -11.43 14.81 2.63
CA ARG A 357 -12.74 15.25 2.11
C ARG A 357 -13.78 14.14 2.02
N SER A 358 -13.38 12.93 1.73
CA SER A 358 -14.30 11.80 1.62
C SER A 358 -13.61 10.46 1.85
N ALA A 359 -14.40 9.41 2.01
CA ALA A 359 -13.91 8.04 2.01
C ALA A 359 -14.91 7.09 1.36
N LYS A 360 -14.38 6.03 0.75
CA LYS A 360 -15.17 5.05 0.02
C LYS A 360 -14.68 3.64 0.34
N ARG A 361 -15.62 2.71 0.53
CA ARG A 361 -15.36 1.27 0.62
C ARG A 361 -15.68 0.64 -0.73
N ILE A 362 -14.67 0.09 -1.39
CA ILE A 362 -14.78 -0.42 -2.78
C ILE A 362 -15.37 -1.84 -2.82
#